data_778c690706448615b0e837fea766ba86
#
_entry.id   778c690706448615b0e837fea766ba86
#
_cell.length_a   1.000
_cell.length_b   1.000
_cell.length_c   1.000
_cell.angle_alpha   90.00
_cell.angle_beta   90.00
_cell.angle_gamma   90.00
#
_symmetry.space_group_name_H-M   'P 1'
#
loop_
_entity.id
_entity.type
_entity.pdbx_description
1 polymer ?
#
loop_
_entity_poly.entity_id
_entity_poly.type
_entity_poly.pdbx_seq_one_letter_code
_entity_poly.pdbx_strand_id
1 'polypeptide(L)'
;AASDVYKRQTEGIELKNKSSQYGVGDDAAVLSYPADKEVLVTTDLLLEGIHFDLTYVPLKHLGYKSAVVNFSDIYAMNGTPRQITVSLGLSKRFSVEEMEELYAGIRLACEEYGVDIVGGDTSSSYTGLTISITCIGEGEKGKVVYRNGAKDTDLICVSGDLGAAYMGLQL
;
A
#
# COMPACT_ATOMS: atom_id res chain seq x y z
N ALA A 1 -8.43 21.08 -8.19
CA ALA A 1 -9.44 20.00 -8.18
C ALA A 1 -8.79 18.66 -7.82
N ALA A 2 -9.58 17.63 -7.45
CA ALA A 2 -9.05 16.29 -7.14
C ALA A 2 -8.21 15.71 -8.30
N SER A 3 -8.64 15.94 -9.54
CA SER A 3 -7.90 15.56 -10.76
C SER A 3 -6.50 16.18 -10.86
N ASP A 4 -6.31 17.39 -10.37
CA ASP A 4 -5.01 18.06 -10.43
C ASP A 4 -4.06 17.50 -9.38
N VAL A 5 -4.59 17.13 -8.20
CA VAL A 5 -3.85 16.43 -7.15
C VAL A 5 -3.35 15.09 -7.70
N TYR A 6 -4.24 14.27 -8.26
CA TYR A 6 -3.89 12.97 -8.82
C TYR A 6 -2.80 13.07 -9.91
N LYS A 7 -2.95 14.01 -10.86
CA LYS A 7 -1.96 14.22 -11.94
C LYS A 7 -0.57 14.54 -11.38
N ARG A 8 -0.46 15.48 -10.45
CA ARG A 8 0.82 15.83 -9.82
C ARG A 8 1.44 14.65 -9.06
N GLN A 9 0.60 13.85 -8.42
CA GLN A 9 1.06 12.70 -7.62
C GLN A 9 1.54 11.52 -8.46
N THR A 10 1.13 11.43 -9.70
CA THR A 10 1.46 10.33 -10.61
C THR A 10 2.44 10.71 -11.71
N GLU A 11 2.82 12.00 -11.80
CA GLU A 11 3.80 12.49 -12.77
C GLU A 11 5.20 11.92 -12.48
N GLY A 12 5.86 11.42 -13.52
CA GLY A 12 7.24 10.92 -13.44
C GLY A 12 7.40 9.57 -12.73
N ILE A 13 6.32 8.80 -12.51
CA ILE A 13 6.43 7.45 -11.97
C ILE A 13 7.06 6.52 -13.02
N GLU A 14 8.21 5.93 -12.67
CA GLU A 14 8.88 4.91 -13.46
C GLU A 14 8.48 3.50 -13.00
N LEU A 15 8.11 2.63 -13.95
CA LEU A 15 7.80 1.24 -13.69
C LEU A 15 9.10 0.43 -13.59
N LYS A 16 9.27 -0.33 -12.50
CA LYS A 16 10.48 -1.11 -12.21
C LYS A 16 10.27 -2.61 -12.42
N ASN A 17 9.04 -3.08 -12.26
CA ASN A 17 8.70 -4.49 -12.36
C ASN A 17 8.42 -4.91 -13.81
N LYS A 18 8.98 -6.05 -14.22
CA LYS A 18 8.72 -6.61 -15.56
C LYS A 18 7.26 -7.00 -15.78
N SER A 19 6.52 -7.27 -14.70
CA SER A 19 5.07 -7.54 -14.75
C SER A 19 4.23 -6.28 -14.99
N SER A 20 4.77 -5.08 -14.80
CA SER A 20 4.10 -3.81 -15.07
C SER A 20 4.36 -3.41 -16.54
N GLN A 21 3.43 -3.71 -17.42
CA GLN A 21 3.54 -3.39 -18.86
C GLN A 21 3.12 -1.95 -19.16
N TYR A 22 2.09 -1.47 -18.46
CA TYR A 22 1.59 -0.10 -18.56
C TYR A 22 1.02 0.32 -17.19
N GLY A 23 1.32 1.51 -16.73
CA GLY A 23 0.88 2.04 -15.44
C GLY A 23 -0.08 3.21 -15.60
N VAL A 24 0.23 4.31 -14.90
CA VAL A 24 -0.58 5.53 -14.93
C VAL A 24 -0.51 6.18 -16.34
N GLY A 25 -1.66 6.63 -16.84
CA GLY A 25 -1.73 7.38 -18.11
C GLY A 25 -2.83 6.93 -19.05
N ASP A 26 -3.55 5.87 -18.73
CA ASP A 26 -4.73 5.39 -19.47
C ASP A 26 -5.82 4.95 -18.45
N ASP A 27 -6.95 4.45 -18.95
CA ASP A 27 -8.10 4.04 -18.14
C ASP A 27 -7.77 2.87 -17.19
N ALA A 28 -6.79 2.03 -17.57
CA ALA A 28 -6.34 0.89 -16.74
C ALA A 28 -4.85 0.61 -16.90
N ALA A 29 -4.25 0.09 -15.81
CA ALA A 29 -2.91 -0.49 -15.87
C ALA A 29 -2.93 -1.85 -16.58
N VAL A 30 -1.83 -2.17 -17.28
CA VAL A 30 -1.66 -3.48 -17.92
C VAL A 30 -0.58 -4.26 -17.20
N LEU A 31 -0.97 -5.40 -16.63
CA LEU A 31 -0.07 -6.30 -15.91
C LEU A 31 0.05 -7.63 -16.63
N SER A 32 1.25 -8.21 -16.64
CA SER A 32 1.51 -9.52 -17.25
C SER A 32 2.41 -10.34 -16.33
N TYR A 33 1.89 -11.48 -15.87
CA TYR A 33 2.62 -12.39 -14.99
C TYR A 33 2.99 -13.68 -15.72
N PRO A 34 4.15 -14.29 -15.40
CA PRO A 34 4.53 -15.59 -15.93
C PRO A 34 3.55 -16.70 -15.51
N ALA A 35 3.39 -17.72 -16.34
CA ALA A 35 2.43 -18.82 -16.12
C ALA A 35 2.81 -19.72 -14.92
N ASP A 36 4.04 -19.66 -14.45
CA ASP A 36 4.56 -20.38 -13.27
C ASP A 36 4.38 -19.60 -11.96
N LYS A 37 3.75 -18.44 -12.01
CA LYS A 37 3.43 -17.60 -10.86
C LYS A 37 1.94 -17.64 -10.53
N GLU A 38 1.64 -17.49 -9.25
CA GLU A 38 0.30 -17.20 -8.73
C GLU A 38 0.22 -15.73 -8.40
N VAL A 39 -0.87 -15.08 -8.81
CA VAL A 39 -1.12 -13.67 -8.50
C VAL A 39 -1.81 -13.56 -7.15
N LEU A 40 -1.25 -12.76 -6.26
CA LEU A 40 -1.79 -12.45 -4.93
C LEU A 40 -2.34 -11.04 -4.95
N VAL A 41 -3.51 -10.83 -4.38
CA VAL A 41 -4.15 -9.52 -4.30
C VAL A 41 -4.66 -9.31 -2.88
N THR A 42 -4.30 -8.17 -2.29
CA THR A 42 -4.83 -7.71 -1.01
C THR A 42 -5.23 -6.24 -1.08
N THR A 43 -6.08 -5.81 -0.17
CA THR A 43 -6.47 -4.41 -0.06
C THR A 43 -6.77 -4.04 1.39
N ASP A 44 -6.25 -2.90 1.82
CA ASP A 44 -6.54 -2.29 3.10
C ASP A 44 -7.25 -0.94 2.92
N LEU A 45 -8.16 -0.65 3.85
CA LEU A 45 -8.87 0.61 3.95
C LEU A 45 -8.54 1.28 5.29
N LEU A 46 -7.91 2.44 5.26
CA LEU A 46 -7.58 3.23 6.44
C LEU A 46 -8.48 4.46 6.52
N LEU A 47 -9.13 4.61 7.66
CA LEU A 47 -10.05 5.72 7.95
C LEU A 47 -9.48 6.58 9.07
N GLU A 48 -9.50 7.90 8.87
CA GLU A 48 -9.14 8.87 9.90
C GLU A 48 -10.05 8.75 11.12
N GLY A 49 -9.46 8.83 12.31
CA GLY A 49 -10.13 8.66 13.58
C GLY A 49 -10.40 7.20 13.98
N ILE A 50 -10.12 6.23 13.08
CA ILE A 50 -10.24 4.78 13.34
C ILE A 50 -8.87 4.11 13.27
N HIS A 51 -8.15 4.29 12.18
CA HIS A 51 -6.87 3.61 11.93
C HIS A 51 -5.66 4.51 12.14
N PHE A 52 -5.88 5.82 12.15
CA PHE A 52 -4.87 6.84 12.40
C PHE A 52 -5.52 8.14 12.90
N ASP A 53 -4.73 8.95 13.59
CA ASP A 53 -5.12 10.29 14.05
C ASP A 53 -4.05 11.29 13.62
N LEU A 54 -4.46 12.29 12.83
CA LEU A 54 -3.56 13.32 12.27
C LEU A 54 -3.12 14.36 13.30
N THR A 55 -3.62 14.29 14.55
CA THR A 55 -3.13 15.15 15.63
C THR A 55 -1.68 14.82 16.02
N TYR A 56 -1.24 13.57 15.77
CA TYR A 56 0.12 13.10 16.11
C TYR A 56 0.81 12.29 15.02
N VAL A 57 0.09 11.83 13.98
CA VAL A 57 0.71 11.05 12.89
C VAL A 57 1.06 11.96 11.71
N PRO A 58 2.35 12.16 11.37
CA PRO A 58 2.74 12.91 10.19
C PRO A 58 2.27 12.23 8.90
N LEU A 59 1.83 13.01 7.90
CA LEU A 59 1.29 12.48 6.64
C LEU A 59 2.28 11.60 5.88
N LYS A 60 3.57 11.94 5.90
CA LYS A 60 4.61 11.09 5.28
C LYS A 60 4.71 9.72 5.94
N HIS A 61 4.64 9.65 7.27
CA HIS A 61 4.64 8.37 7.99
C HIS A 61 3.36 7.57 7.73
N LEU A 62 2.21 8.26 7.66
CA LEU A 62 0.94 7.66 7.31
C LEU A 62 0.98 7.06 5.90
N GLY A 63 1.53 7.79 4.93
CA GLY A 63 1.71 7.32 3.56
C GLY A 63 2.57 6.05 3.49
N TYR A 64 3.72 6.05 4.17
CA TYR A 64 4.58 4.86 4.26
C TYR A 64 3.84 3.66 4.87
N LYS A 65 3.20 3.87 6.04
CA LYS A 65 2.42 2.84 6.72
C LYS A 65 1.32 2.27 5.83
N SER A 66 0.57 3.14 5.13
CA SER A 66 -0.56 2.72 4.29
C SER A 66 -0.15 1.79 3.13
N ALA A 67 1.07 1.92 2.63
CA ALA A 67 1.63 1.02 1.62
C ALA A 67 2.13 -0.29 2.27
N VAL A 68 2.94 -0.20 3.33
CA VAL A 68 3.63 -1.34 3.94
C VAL A 68 2.67 -2.35 4.57
N VAL A 69 1.51 -1.93 5.10
CA VAL A 69 0.52 -2.87 5.65
C VAL A 69 0.05 -3.86 4.56
N ASN A 70 -0.17 -3.38 3.34
CA ASN A 70 -0.52 -4.23 2.20
C ASN A 70 0.65 -5.14 1.74
N PHE A 71 1.89 -4.62 1.76
CA PHE A 71 3.07 -5.44 1.44
C PHE A 71 3.22 -6.60 2.44
N SER A 72 2.92 -6.33 3.71
CA SER A 72 2.93 -7.33 4.78
C SER A 72 2.02 -8.52 4.48
N ASP A 73 0.83 -8.29 3.96
CA ASP A 73 -0.10 -9.36 3.59
C ASP A 73 0.43 -10.26 2.48
N ILE A 74 1.05 -9.65 1.46
CA ILE A 74 1.67 -10.41 0.38
C ILE A 74 2.86 -11.24 0.91
N TYR A 75 3.71 -10.65 1.74
CA TYR A 75 4.82 -11.36 2.37
C TYR A 75 4.36 -12.48 3.30
N ALA A 76 3.26 -12.28 4.05
CA ALA A 76 2.69 -13.30 4.93
C ALA A 76 2.25 -14.55 4.17
N MET A 77 1.97 -14.45 2.88
CA MET A 77 1.65 -15.55 2.00
C MET A 77 2.84 -16.10 1.21
N ASN A 78 4.07 -15.77 1.60
CA ASN A 78 5.31 -16.12 0.88
C ASN A 78 5.34 -15.59 -0.55
N GLY A 79 4.70 -14.43 -0.77
CA GLY A 79 4.70 -13.70 -2.04
C GLY A 79 5.66 -12.54 -2.06
N THR A 80 5.77 -11.91 -3.20
CA THR A 80 6.53 -10.67 -3.40
C THR A 80 5.58 -9.60 -3.94
N PRO A 81 5.39 -8.46 -3.25
CA PRO A 81 4.58 -7.35 -3.75
C PRO A 81 5.23 -6.76 -5.00
N ARG A 82 4.43 -6.36 -5.98
CA ARG A 82 4.89 -5.85 -7.27
C ARG A 82 4.25 -4.53 -7.67
N GLN A 83 2.94 -4.38 -7.49
CA GLN A 83 2.21 -3.19 -7.87
C GLN A 83 1.24 -2.77 -6.78
N ILE A 84 0.95 -1.46 -6.73
CA ILE A 84 -0.16 -0.92 -5.96
C ILE A 84 -1.02 0.04 -6.79
N THR A 85 -2.29 0.11 -6.41
CA THR A 85 -3.17 1.23 -6.75
C THR A 85 -3.54 1.98 -5.48
N VAL A 86 -3.65 3.31 -5.56
CA VAL A 86 -3.93 4.18 -4.41
C VAL A 86 -5.20 4.97 -4.64
N SER A 87 -6.22 4.74 -3.84
CA SER A 87 -7.48 5.49 -3.87
C SER A 87 -7.62 6.35 -2.63
N LEU A 88 -7.91 7.64 -2.82
CA LEU A 88 -8.04 8.62 -1.74
C LEU A 88 -9.42 9.26 -1.73
N GLY A 89 -10.01 9.36 -0.55
CA GLY A 89 -11.15 10.23 -0.26
C GLY A 89 -10.69 11.44 0.55
N LEU A 90 -10.75 12.64 -0.03
CA LEU A 90 -10.19 13.86 0.56
C LEU A 90 -11.28 14.84 0.96
N SER A 91 -11.29 15.28 2.22
CA SER A 91 -12.11 16.43 2.61
C SER A 91 -11.44 17.74 2.18
N LYS A 92 -12.23 18.81 2.10
CA LYS A 92 -11.78 20.14 1.64
C LYS A 92 -10.67 20.77 2.50
N ARG A 93 -10.37 20.22 3.67
CA ARG A 93 -9.36 20.75 4.58
C ARG A 93 -7.93 20.43 4.12
N PHE A 94 -7.75 19.44 3.23
CA PHE A 94 -6.42 19.04 2.77
C PHE A 94 -5.94 19.88 1.60
N SER A 95 -4.73 20.41 1.73
CA SER A 95 -4.03 21.10 0.65
C SER A 95 -3.34 20.13 -0.31
N VAL A 96 -2.87 20.63 -1.42
CA VAL A 96 -2.07 19.84 -2.40
C VAL A 96 -0.75 19.42 -1.77
N GLU A 97 -0.10 20.32 -1.03
CA GLU A 97 1.17 20.10 -0.36
C GLU A 97 1.07 18.99 0.69
N GLU A 98 -0.02 18.94 1.46
CA GLU A 98 -0.27 17.86 2.41
C GLU A 98 -0.42 16.50 1.70
N MET A 99 -1.02 16.47 0.52
CA MET A 99 -1.11 15.24 -0.28
C MET A 99 0.24 14.86 -0.89
N GLU A 100 1.08 15.82 -1.25
CA GLU A 100 2.46 15.57 -1.67
C GLU A 100 3.28 14.91 -0.55
N GLU A 101 3.09 15.33 0.70
CA GLU A 101 3.70 14.69 1.88
C GLU A 101 3.22 13.24 2.07
N LEU A 102 1.92 12.99 1.94
CA LEU A 102 1.36 11.63 2.02
C LEU A 102 1.97 10.72 0.94
N TYR A 103 1.97 11.19 -0.31
CA TYR A 103 2.54 10.43 -1.43
C TYR A 103 4.06 10.28 -1.34
N ALA A 104 4.77 11.23 -0.74
CA ALA A 104 6.20 11.07 -0.47
C ALA A 104 6.49 9.85 0.42
N GLY A 105 5.61 9.59 1.40
CA GLY A 105 5.68 8.38 2.22
C GLY A 105 5.36 7.10 1.43
N ILE A 106 4.31 7.11 0.62
CA ILE A 106 3.93 5.98 -0.24
C ILE A 106 5.08 5.64 -1.21
N ARG A 107 5.64 6.65 -1.88
CA ARG A 107 6.76 6.46 -2.82
C ARG A 107 8.01 5.91 -2.14
N LEU A 108 8.32 6.40 -0.94
CA LEU A 108 9.46 5.90 -0.16
C LEU A 108 9.31 4.39 0.11
N ALA A 109 8.13 3.95 0.54
CA ALA A 109 7.84 2.53 0.73
C ALA A 109 7.97 1.75 -0.60
N CYS A 110 7.38 2.26 -1.68
CA CYS A 110 7.45 1.64 -2.99
C CYS A 110 8.89 1.53 -3.53
N GLU A 111 9.71 2.54 -3.28
CA GLU A 111 11.12 2.53 -3.66
C GLU A 111 11.93 1.51 -2.88
N GLU A 112 11.75 1.46 -1.56
CA GLU A 112 12.44 0.54 -0.66
C GLU A 112 12.11 -0.92 -0.95
N TYR A 113 10.83 -1.22 -1.24
CA TYR A 113 10.36 -2.59 -1.49
C TYR A 113 10.29 -2.97 -2.97
N GLY A 114 10.66 -2.08 -3.88
CA GLY A 114 10.66 -2.34 -5.32
C GLY A 114 9.25 -2.55 -5.90
N VAL A 115 8.26 -1.79 -5.42
CA VAL A 115 6.85 -1.86 -5.82
C VAL A 115 6.51 -0.70 -6.75
N ASP A 116 5.72 -0.94 -7.79
CA ASP A 116 5.27 0.10 -8.72
C ASP A 116 3.90 0.66 -8.30
N ILE A 117 3.74 1.98 -8.38
CA ILE A 117 2.42 2.61 -8.33
C ILE A 117 1.88 2.62 -9.76
N VAL A 118 0.83 1.83 -10.02
CA VAL A 118 0.33 1.62 -11.39
C VAL A 118 -1.01 2.29 -11.66
N GLY A 119 -1.64 2.86 -10.63
CA GLY A 119 -2.92 3.54 -10.78
C GLY A 119 -3.49 4.01 -9.46
N GLY A 120 -4.72 4.48 -9.50
CA GLY A 120 -5.46 4.95 -8.34
C GLY A 120 -6.54 5.94 -8.71
N ASP A 121 -7.18 6.50 -7.69
CA ASP A 121 -8.22 7.51 -7.85
C ASP A 121 -8.20 8.49 -6.68
N THR A 122 -8.67 9.70 -6.90
CA THR A 122 -8.85 10.71 -5.85
C THR A 122 -10.22 11.35 -5.97
N SER A 123 -11.03 11.13 -4.95
CA SER A 123 -12.38 11.67 -4.88
C SER A 123 -12.55 12.60 -3.68
N SER A 124 -13.60 13.43 -3.72
CA SER A 124 -13.95 14.28 -2.60
C SER A 124 -14.65 13.46 -1.52
N SER A 125 -14.35 13.75 -0.26
CA SER A 125 -15.04 13.25 0.92
C SER A 125 -15.66 14.41 1.72
N TYR A 126 -16.77 14.15 2.39
CA TYR A 126 -17.34 15.11 3.33
C TYR A 126 -16.66 15.05 4.70
N THR A 127 -16.03 13.93 5.03
CA THR A 127 -15.43 13.68 6.35
C THR A 127 -14.04 13.08 6.21
N GLY A 128 -13.06 13.76 6.81
CA GLY A 128 -11.72 13.21 7.01
C GLY A 128 -10.95 12.79 5.78
N LEU A 129 -9.93 11.97 6.03
CA LEU A 129 -9.08 11.32 5.04
C LEU A 129 -9.40 9.81 5.03
N THR A 130 -9.62 9.29 3.84
CA THR A 130 -9.76 7.85 3.58
C THR A 130 -8.66 7.43 2.62
N ILE A 131 -7.96 6.36 2.94
CA ILE A 131 -6.89 5.79 2.10
C ILE A 131 -7.25 4.34 1.83
N SER A 132 -7.36 3.96 0.57
CA SER A 132 -7.48 2.56 0.17
C SER A 132 -6.33 2.22 -0.77
N ILE A 133 -5.54 1.22 -0.40
CA ILE A 133 -4.45 0.72 -1.24
C ILE A 133 -4.73 -0.74 -1.56
N THR A 134 -4.70 -1.06 -2.85
CA THR A 134 -4.73 -2.44 -3.31
C THR A 134 -3.32 -2.82 -3.75
N CYS A 135 -2.78 -3.90 -3.20
CA CYS A 135 -1.48 -4.45 -3.58
C CYS A 135 -1.65 -5.72 -4.39
N ILE A 136 -0.90 -5.81 -5.48
CA ILE A 136 -0.82 -6.97 -6.34
C ILE A 136 0.61 -7.50 -6.25
N GLY A 137 0.73 -8.79 -5.98
CA GLY A 137 2.01 -9.47 -5.87
C GLY A 137 2.00 -10.81 -6.59
N GLU A 138 3.13 -11.49 -6.53
CA GLU A 138 3.30 -12.82 -7.12
C GLU A 138 3.92 -13.78 -6.13
N GLY A 139 3.45 -15.03 -6.15
CA GLY A 139 4.04 -16.17 -5.46
C GLY A 139 4.49 -17.24 -6.43
N GLU A 140 5.45 -18.07 -6.07
CA GLU A 140 5.76 -19.27 -6.84
C GLU A 140 4.62 -20.27 -6.72
N LYS A 141 4.20 -20.82 -7.85
CA LYS A 141 3.12 -21.80 -7.89
C LYS A 141 3.41 -23.00 -6.98
N GLY A 142 2.45 -23.29 -6.09
CA GLY A 142 2.56 -24.36 -5.10
C GLY A 142 3.43 -24.04 -3.89
N LYS A 143 3.96 -22.80 -3.75
CA LYS A 143 4.71 -22.34 -2.58
C LYS A 143 4.01 -21.24 -1.79
N VAL A 144 2.81 -20.84 -2.20
CA VAL A 144 2.00 -19.89 -1.45
C VAL A 144 1.59 -20.50 -0.11
N VAL A 145 1.74 -19.72 0.96
CA VAL A 145 1.45 -20.13 2.33
C VAL A 145 0.10 -19.57 2.76
N TYR A 146 -0.69 -20.40 3.42
CA TYR A 146 -2.02 -20.07 3.90
C TYR A 146 -2.07 -20.09 5.42
N ARG A 147 -2.93 -19.24 6.04
CA ARG A 147 -3.05 -19.14 7.51
C ARG A 147 -3.60 -20.40 8.19
N ASN A 148 -4.16 -21.33 7.46
CA ASN A 148 -4.69 -22.61 7.95
C ASN A 148 -3.69 -23.77 7.81
N GLY A 149 -2.42 -23.49 7.54
CA GLY A 149 -1.38 -24.50 7.30
C GLY A 149 -0.74 -25.08 8.58
N ALA A 150 -0.90 -24.41 9.73
CA ALA A 150 -0.28 -24.81 10.98
C ALA A 150 -0.76 -26.19 11.47
N LYS A 151 0.15 -26.96 12.04
CA LYS A 151 -0.08 -28.32 12.54
C LYS A 151 0.26 -28.40 14.02
N ASP A 152 -0.25 -29.43 14.69
CA ASP A 152 0.17 -29.77 16.03
C ASP A 152 1.70 -30.03 16.07
N THR A 153 2.37 -29.53 17.09
CA THR A 153 3.83 -29.54 17.25
C THR A 153 4.64 -28.52 16.43
N ASP A 154 4.02 -27.68 15.58
CA ASP A 154 4.73 -26.60 14.93
C ASP A 154 5.23 -25.57 15.95
N LEU A 155 6.42 -25.00 15.71
CA LEU A 155 7.00 -23.97 16.57
C LEU A 155 6.38 -22.61 16.25
N ILE A 156 5.96 -21.91 17.30
CA ILE A 156 5.54 -20.50 17.20
C ILE A 156 6.77 -19.62 17.30
N CYS A 157 7.11 -18.94 16.21
CA CYS A 157 8.25 -18.02 16.14
C CYS A 157 7.76 -16.58 16.08
N VAL A 158 8.46 -15.70 16.80
CA VAL A 158 8.20 -14.25 16.82
C VAL A 158 9.47 -13.52 16.44
N SER A 159 9.37 -12.53 15.54
CA SER A 159 10.44 -11.58 15.27
C SER A 159 10.06 -10.20 15.80
N GLY A 160 11.03 -9.50 16.40
CA GLY A 160 10.81 -8.20 17.01
C GLY A 160 10.13 -8.28 18.38
N ASP A 161 9.68 -7.14 18.89
CA ASP A 161 9.11 -6.99 20.23
C ASP A 161 7.59 -6.86 20.16
N LEU A 162 6.86 -7.78 20.81
CA LEU A 162 5.41 -7.68 20.91
C LEU A 162 5.01 -6.49 21.80
N GLY A 163 4.13 -5.63 21.25
CA GLY A 163 3.61 -4.47 21.95
C GLY A 163 4.50 -3.22 21.91
N ALA A 164 5.72 -3.28 21.37
CA ALA A 164 6.65 -2.15 21.34
C ALA A 164 6.05 -0.92 20.62
N ALA A 165 5.34 -1.10 19.51
CA ALA A 165 4.69 0.00 18.79
C ALA A 165 3.59 0.67 19.63
N TYR A 166 2.81 -0.09 20.39
CA TYR A 166 1.78 0.45 21.27
C TYR A 166 2.40 1.21 22.44
N MET A 167 3.45 0.65 23.07
CA MET A 167 4.15 1.33 24.16
C MET A 167 4.83 2.62 23.70
N GLY A 168 5.43 2.64 22.50
CA GLY A 168 6.00 3.84 21.92
C GLY A 168 4.96 4.94 21.59
N LEU A 169 3.70 4.56 21.36
CA LEU A 169 2.60 5.51 21.19
C LEU A 169 2.14 6.14 22.53
N GLN A 170 2.34 5.46 23.65
CA GLN A 170 1.92 5.93 24.98
C GLN A 170 2.95 6.84 25.66
N LEU A 171 4.19 6.89 25.15
CA LEU A 171 5.28 7.73 25.66
C LEU A 171 5.32 9.09 24.97
#